data_425757dc13d55f4dc80be93a2690d03b
#
_entry.id   425757dc13d55f4dc80be93a2690d03b
#
_cell.length_a   1.000
_cell.length_b   1.000
_cell.length_c   1.000
_cell.angle_alpha   90.00
_cell.angle_beta   90.00
_cell.angle_gamma   90.00
#
_symmetry.space_group_name_H-M   'P 1'
#
loop_
_entity.id
_entity.type
_entity.pdbx_description
1 polymer ?
#
loop_
_entity_poly.entity_id
_entity_poly.type
_entity_poly.pdbx_seq_one_letter_code
_entity_poly.pdbx_strand_id
1 'polypeptide(L)'
;MKKLFLFFAILCSISLFAQSELKITTKKCIPKSGYYLQLQSVYDDSRCPEGVTCIWAGEVSATIEVYKDKKLVEEKTVTFNSKNKEENFKWFAGYFPKKIKSIGVAPYPKEGQIVKPKKQYIHVVFMD
;
A
#
# COMPACT_ATOMS: atom_id res chain seq x y z
N MET A 1 -6.34 -7.01 44.86
CA MET A 1 -6.04 -7.85 43.69
C MET A 1 -7.16 -7.89 42.64
N LYS A 2 -8.43 -8.05 43.03
CA LYS A 2 -9.53 -8.05 42.04
C LYS A 2 -9.70 -6.73 41.27
N LYS A 3 -9.40 -5.59 41.86
CA LYS A 3 -9.48 -4.28 41.20
C LYS A 3 -8.35 -4.04 40.22
N LEU A 4 -7.20 -4.65 40.41
CA LEU A 4 -6.05 -4.57 39.50
C LEU A 4 -6.30 -5.38 38.19
N PHE A 5 -7.00 -6.49 38.34
CA PHE A 5 -7.36 -7.35 37.19
C PHE A 5 -8.37 -6.69 36.26
N LEU A 6 -9.33 -5.96 36.81
CA LEU A 6 -10.32 -5.20 36.06
C LEU A 6 -9.67 -4.04 35.24
N PHE A 7 -8.66 -3.40 35.82
CA PHE A 7 -7.94 -2.31 35.19
C PHE A 7 -7.09 -2.81 34.01
N PHE A 8 -6.51 -4.00 34.13
CA PHE A 8 -5.72 -4.63 33.08
C PHE A 8 -6.61 -5.09 31.89
N ALA A 9 -7.82 -5.56 32.17
CA ALA A 9 -8.79 -5.96 31.15
C ALA A 9 -9.29 -4.77 30.32
N ILE A 10 -9.39 -3.59 30.94
CA ILE A 10 -9.81 -2.36 30.23
C ILE A 10 -8.70 -1.83 29.32
N LEU A 11 -7.44 -1.98 29.70
CA LEU A 11 -6.30 -1.58 28.87
C LEU A 11 -6.12 -2.46 27.63
N CYS A 12 -6.50 -3.73 27.68
CA CYS A 12 -6.46 -4.63 26.52
C CYS A 12 -7.55 -4.36 25.48
N SER A 13 -8.64 -3.70 25.87
CA SER A 13 -9.75 -3.43 24.97
C SER A 13 -9.55 -2.20 24.05
N ILE A 14 -8.49 -1.40 24.29
CA ILE A 14 -8.21 -0.21 23.49
C ILE A 14 -7.42 -0.53 22.20
N SER A 15 -6.87 -1.73 22.06
CA SER A 15 -6.05 -2.12 20.91
C SER A 15 -6.86 -2.66 19.71
N LEU A 16 -8.20 -2.62 19.74
CA LEU A 16 -9.04 -3.20 18.70
C LEU A 16 -9.40 -2.25 17.52
N PHE A 17 -8.91 -1.01 17.55
CA PHE A 17 -9.21 -0.01 16.52
C PHE A 17 -8.03 0.27 15.57
N ALA A 18 -7.07 -0.65 15.45
CA ALA A 18 -6.01 -0.52 14.45
C ALA A 18 -6.58 -0.75 13.06
N GLN A 19 -6.54 0.27 12.22
CA GLN A 19 -6.88 0.18 10.81
C GLN A 19 -5.97 -0.84 10.13
N SER A 20 -6.51 -1.80 9.38
CA SER A 20 -5.68 -2.78 8.70
C SER A 20 -5.00 -2.17 7.47
N GLU A 21 -3.71 -2.40 7.39
CA GLU A 21 -2.84 -1.89 6.34
C GLU A 21 -2.04 -3.03 5.72
N LEU A 22 -1.73 -2.88 4.43
CA LEU A 22 -0.85 -3.79 3.71
C LEU A 22 0.21 -2.99 2.97
N LYS A 23 1.44 -3.47 2.98
CA LYS A 23 2.54 -2.91 2.21
C LYS A 23 2.96 -3.90 1.12
N ILE A 24 2.85 -3.48 -0.14
CA ILE A 24 3.37 -4.24 -1.28
C ILE A 24 4.78 -3.74 -1.52
N THR A 25 5.77 -4.55 -1.16
CA THR A 25 7.18 -4.18 -1.15
C THR A 25 7.96 -4.83 -2.30
N THR A 26 9.21 -4.41 -2.45
CA THR A 26 10.15 -5.00 -3.42
C THR A 26 10.81 -6.30 -2.92
N LYS A 27 10.58 -6.69 -1.67
CA LYS A 27 11.13 -7.91 -1.09
C LYS A 27 10.48 -9.15 -1.67
N LYS A 28 11.30 -10.13 -2.06
CA LYS A 28 10.85 -11.42 -2.57
C LYS A 28 10.61 -12.42 -1.42
N CYS A 29 9.46 -12.35 -0.81
CA CYS A 29 8.98 -13.30 0.19
C CYS A 29 7.70 -13.96 -0.29
N ILE A 30 7.77 -14.71 -1.38
CA ILE A 30 6.62 -15.28 -2.05
C ILE A 30 6.10 -16.50 -1.25
N PRO A 31 4.85 -16.49 -0.77
CA PRO A 31 4.30 -17.63 -0.04
C PRO A 31 4.07 -18.83 -0.95
N LYS A 32 4.04 -20.03 -0.36
CA LYS A 32 3.86 -21.29 -1.10
C LYS A 32 2.47 -21.44 -1.72
N SER A 33 1.48 -20.76 -1.17
CA SER A 33 0.09 -20.83 -1.64
C SER A 33 -0.59 -19.47 -1.61
N GLY A 34 -1.59 -19.29 -2.47
CA GLY A 34 -2.38 -18.08 -2.55
C GLY A 34 -1.76 -17.00 -3.43
N TYR A 35 -2.45 -15.88 -3.50
CA TYR A 35 -2.00 -14.71 -4.25
C TYR A 35 -1.02 -13.87 -3.45
N TYR A 36 0.00 -13.39 -4.13
CA TYR A 36 1.00 -12.47 -3.58
C TYR A 36 1.32 -11.41 -4.61
N LEU A 37 1.25 -10.15 -4.21
CA LEU A 37 1.61 -9.02 -5.04
C LEU A 37 2.98 -8.49 -4.62
N GLN A 38 3.86 -8.30 -5.59
CA GLN A 38 5.19 -7.79 -5.39
C GLN A 38 5.42 -6.55 -6.24
N LEU A 39 6.02 -5.53 -5.64
CA LEU A 39 6.43 -4.33 -6.36
C LEU A 39 7.71 -4.63 -7.13
N GLN A 40 7.68 -4.51 -8.45
CA GLN A 40 8.85 -4.64 -9.29
C GLN A 40 9.64 -3.33 -9.36
N SER A 41 8.95 -2.24 -9.68
CA SER A 41 9.57 -0.92 -9.84
C SER A 41 8.56 0.20 -9.71
N VAL A 42 9.06 1.37 -9.34
CA VAL A 42 8.32 2.64 -9.36
C VAL A 42 9.06 3.58 -10.30
N TYR A 43 8.33 4.25 -11.16
CA TYR A 43 8.92 5.13 -12.17
C TYR A 43 7.95 6.27 -12.52
N ASP A 44 8.48 7.26 -13.25
CA ASP A 44 7.73 8.44 -13.70
C ASP A 44 6.97 9.15 -12.56
N ASP A 45 7.65 9.29 -11.42
CA ASP A 45 7.09 9.97 -10.25
C ASP A 45 7.15 11.48 -10.42
N SER A 46 6.03 12.06 -10.84
CA SER A 46 5.84 13.49 -11.02
C SER A 46 4.89 14.10 -9.97
N ARG A 47 4.63 13.36 -8.88
CA ARG A 47 3.80 13.87 -7.79
C ARG A 47 4.37 15.16 -7.21
N CYS A 48 3.48 16.08 -6.83
CA CYS A 48 3.91 17.32 -6.19
C CYS A 48 4.53 17.04 -4.81
N PRO A 49 5.83 17.31 -4.59
CA PRO A 49 6.45 17.05 -3.30
C PRO A 49 5.86 17.93 -2.19
N GLU A 50 5.89 17.43 -0.96
CA GLU A 50 5.59 18.26 0.21
C GLU A 50 6.55 19.45 0.30
N GLY A 51 6.02 20.61 0.61
CA GLY A 51 6.80 21.86 0.69
C GLY A 51 6.89 22.64 -0.62
N VAL A 52 6.32 22.10 -1.71
CA VAL A 52 6.28 22.74 -3.03
C VAL A 52 4.84 22.99 -3.44
N THR A 53 4.59 24.14 -4.06
CA THR A 53 3.29 24.47 -4.66
C THR A 53 3.35 24.14 -6.15
N CYS A 54 2.56 23.18 -6.59
CA CYS A 54 2.51 22.75 -7.98
C CYS A 54 1.20 23.18 -8.65
N ILE A 55 1.25 23.34 -9.98
CA ILE A 55 0.07 23.67 -10.79
C ILE A 55 -0.89 22.48 -10.85
N TRP A 56 -0.38 21.26 -10.79
CA TRP A 56 -1.14 20.02 -10.85
C TRP A 56 -0.56 18.96 -9.89
N ALA A 57 -1.38 17.97 -9.54
CA ALA A 57 -0.99 16.98 -8.54
C ALA A 57 0.06 15.97 -9.03
N GLY A 58 0.20 15.80 -10.36
CA GLY A 58 1.11 14.83 -10.94
C GLY A 58 0.62 13.39 -10.81
N GLU A 59 1.51 12.47 -11.13
CA GLU A 59 1.22 11.03 -11.11
C GLU A 59 2.48 10.22 -10.81
N VAL A 60 2.29 8.93 -10.51
CA VAL A 60 3.38 7.97 -10.34
C VAL A 60 2.95 6.63 -10.90
N SER A 61 3.87 5.95 -11.56
CA SER A 61 3.63 4.61 -12.12
C SER A 61 4.41 3.55 -11.38
N ALA A 62 3.83 2.37 -11.30
CA ALA A 62 4.45 1.21 -10.69
C ALA A 62 4.16 -0.05 -11.50
N THR A 63 5.12 -0.96 -11.57
CA THR A 63 4.93 -2.28 -12.14
C THR A 63 4.81 -3.27 -11.00
N ILE A 64 3.71 -4.04 -11.00
CA ILE A 64 3.38 -5.00 -9.97
C ILE A 64 3.35 -6.39 -10.57
N GLU A 65 4.02 -7.32 -9.94
CA GLU A 65 3.98 -8.73 -10.28
C GLU A 65 2.97 -9.45 -9.38
N VAL A 66 2.12 -10.25 -9.98
CA VAL A 66 1.16 -11.07 -9.25
C VAL A 66 1.59 -12.53 -9.33
N TYR A 67 1.76 -13.13 -8.16
CA TYR A 67 2.09 -14.54 -8.01
C TYR A 67 0.90 -15.30 -7.44
N LYS A 68 0.69 -16.50 -7.94
CA LYS A 68 -0.25 -17.47 -7.38
C LYS A 68 0.46 -18.80 -7.20
N ASP A 69 0.46 -19.31 -5.98
CA ASP A 69 1.14 -20.58 -5.65
C ASP A 69 2.59 -20.60 -6.15
N LYS A 70 3.34 -19.52 -5.89
CA LYS A 70 4.74 -19.27 -6.30
C LYS A 70 4.97 -19.03 -7.79
N LYS A 71 3.94 -19.06 -8.62
CA LYS A 71 4.09 -18.85 -10.06
C LYS A 71 3.66 -17.43 -10.44
N LEU A 72 4.44 -16.76 -11.26
CA LEU A 72 4.07 -15.48 -11.85
C LEU A 72 2.88 -15.69 -12.80
N VAL A 73 1.76 -15.06 -12.51
CA VAL A 73 0.53 -15.19 -13.31
C VAL A 73 0.15 -13.91 -14.05
N GLU A 74 0.60 -12.77 -13.57
CA GLU A 74 0.30 -11.48 -14.20
C GLU A 74 1.39 -10.46 -13.85
N GLU A 75 1.66 -9.55 -14.78
CA GLU A 75 2.45 -8.35 -14.56
C GLU A 75 1.60 -7.15 -14.98
N LYS A 76 1.39 -6.20 -14.07
CA LYS A 76 0.52 -5.06 -14.30
C LYS A 76 1.26 -3.76 -14.04
N THR A 77 1.19 -2.84 -14.99
CA THR A 77 1.61 -1.45 -14.81
C THR A 77 0.41 -0.63 -14.38
N VAL A 78 0.53 0.03 -13.24
CA VAL A 78 -0.52 0.87 -12.66
C VAL A 78 -0.02 2.30 -12.56
N THR A 79 -0.80 3.23 -13.06
CA THR A 79 -0.53 4.67 -12.90
C THR A 79 -1.50 5.25 -11.90
N PHE A 80 -0.96 5.84 -10.83
CA PHE A 80 -1.74 6.45 -9.76
C PHE A 80 -1.96 7.92 -10.06
N ASN A 81 -3.16 8.26 -10.49
CA ASN A 81 -3.62 9.63 -10.71
C ASN A 81 -5.12 9.72 -10.44
N SER A 82 -5.69 10.92 -10.54
CA SER A 82 -7.11 11.14 -10.29
C SER A 82 -8.03 10.46 -11.32
N LYS A 83 -7.57 10.29 -12.54
CA LYS A 83 -8.36 9.69 -13.63
C LYS A 83 -8.48 8.17 -13.49
N ASN A 84 -7.41 7.51 -13.03
CA ASN A 84 -7.31 6.05 -12.97
C ASN A 84 -7.69 5.48 -11.60
N LYS A 85 -8.11 6.31 -10.67
CA LYS A 85 -8.38 5.89 -9.28
C LYS A 85 -9.37 4.73 -9.18
N GLU A 86 -10.51 4.82 -9.85
CA GLU A 86 -11.54 3.78 -9.78
C GLU A 86 -11.10 2.47 -10.44
N GLU A 87 -10.44 2.55 -11.59
CA GLU A 87 -9.91 1.41 -12.29
C GLU A 87 -8.85 0.69 -11.46
N ASN A 88 -7.95 1.44 -10.83
CA ASN A 88 -6.93 0.91 -9.94
C ASN A 88 -7.56 0.19 -8.74
N PHE A 89 -8.56 0.81 -8.10
CA PHE A 89 -9.27 0.18 -7.00
C PHE A 89 -9.92 -1.15 -7.40
N LYS A 90 -10.54 -1.22 -8.56
CA LYS A 90 -11.15 -2.45 -9.05
C LYS A 90 -10.12 -3.55 -9.26
N TRP A 91 -8.99 -3.21 -9.85
CA TRP A 91 -7.94 -4.21 -10.09
C TRP A 91 -7.38 -4.77 -8.78
N PHE A 92 -7.03 -3.91 -7.83
CA PHE A 92 -6.53 -4.35 -6.53
C PHE A 92 -7.58 -5.10 -5.70
N ALA A 93 -8.84 -4.67 -5.76
CA ALA A 93 -9.94 -5.31 -5.03
C ALA A 93 -10.15 -6.78 -5.43
N GLY A 94 -9.75 -7.15 -6.65
CA GLY A 94 -9.81 -8.54 -7.09
C GLY A 94 -8.88 -9.49 -6.33
N TYR A 95 -7.88 -8.96 -5.61
CA TYR A 95 -6.90 -9.76 -4.87
C TYR A 95 -7.07 -9.69 -3.35
N PHE A 96 -7.94 -8.83 -2.85
CA PHE A 96 -8.12 -8.62 -1.41
C PHE A 96 -9.57 -8.85 -0.98
N PRO A 97 -9.80 -9.51 0.17
CA PRO A 97 -11.16 -9.77 0.67
C PRO A 97 -11.83 -8.54 1.30
N LYS A 98 -11.05 -7.55 1.72
CA LYS A 98 -11.55 -6.33 2.36
C LYS A 98 -11.67 -5.19 1.36
N LYS A 99 -12.61 -4.28 1.62
CA LYS A 99 -12.74 -3.05 0.83
C LYS A 99 -11.53 -2.13 1.07
N ILE A 100 -11.02 -1.57 -0.02
CA ILE A 100 -9.88 -0.66 0.01
C ILE A 100 -10.38 0.76 0.31
N LYS A 101 -9.81 1.39 1.32
CA LYS A 101 -10.05 2.80 1.65
C LYS A 101 -9.15 3.72 0.84
N SER A 102 -7.86 3.40 0.77
CA SER A 102 -6.89 4.17 0.01
C SER A 102 -5.75 3.29 -0.48
N ILE A 103 -5.12 3.70 -1.57
CA ILE A 103 -3.98 3.02 -2.15
C ILE A 103 -3.08 4.04 -2.83
N GLY A 104 -1.79 3.89 -2.67
CA GLY A 104 -0.81 4.78 -3.29
C GLY A 104 0.61 4.31 -3.08
N VAL A 105 1.54 4.98 -3.74
CA VAL A 105 2.97 4.72 -3.61
C VAL A 105 3.52 5.52 -2.44
N ALA A 106 4.22 4.85 -1.54
CA ALA A 106 4.85 5.45 -0.37
C ALA A 106 6.36 5.20 -0.40
N PRO A 107 7.16 6.01 0.28
CA PRO A 107 6.76 7.26 0.94
C PRO A 107 6.38 8.35 -0.06
N TYR A 108 5.56 9.30 0.39
CA TYR A 108 5.20 10.46 -0.42
C TYR A 108 6.43 11.36 -0.62
N PRO A 109 6.66 11.92 -1.83
CA PRO A 109 7.86 12.72 -2.09
C PRO A 109 7.87 13.99 -1.25
N LYS A 110 9.07 14.35 -0.78
CA LYS A 110 9.33 15.61 -0.05
C LYS A 110 10.43 16.38 -0.77
N GLU A 111 10.32 17.70 -0.76
CA GLU A 111 11.34 18.58 -1.34
C GLU A 111 12.73 18.26 -0.77
N GLY A 112 13.70 18.09 -1.66
CA GLY A 112 15.10 17.83 -1.28
C GLY A 112 15.39 16.42 -0.78
N GLN A 113 14.41 15.52 -0.76
CA GLN A 113 14.61 14.12 -0.37
C GLN A 113 14.61 13.20 -1.58
N ILE A 114 15.56 12.25 -1.59
CA ILE A 114 15.63 11.18 -2.57
C ILE A 114 15.32 9.88 -1.85
N VAL A 115 14.28 9.17 -2.30
CA VAL A 115 13.91 7.88 -1.74
C VAL A 115 14.56 6.77 -2.56
N LYS A 116 15.29 5.88 -1.89
CA LYS A 116 15.89 4.71 -2.54
C LYS A 116 14.80 3.77 -3.06
N PRO A 117 14.94 3.16 -4.25
CA PRO A 117 13.95 2.24 -4.80
C PRO A 117 13.56 1.10 -3.86
N LYS A 118 14.51 0.58 -3.09
CA LYS A 118 14.26 -0.49 -2.10
C LYS A 118 13.34 -0.09 -0.94
N LYS A 119 13.18 1.21 -0.69
CA LYS A 119 12.34 1.74 0.38
C LYS A 119 10.94 2.14 -0.11
N GLN A 120 10.71 2.10 -1.40
CA GLN A 120 9.40 2.37 -1.97
C GLN A 120 8.49 1.16 -1.82
N TYR A 121 7.22 1.42 -1.58
CA TYR A 121 6.19 0.38 -1.47
C TYR A 121 4.82 0.94 -1.85
N ILE A 122 3.90 0.05 -2.18
CA ILE A 122 2.50 0.43 -2.35
C ILE A 122 1.81 0.24 -1.01
N HIS A 123 1.20 1.30 -0.51
CA HIS A 123 0.48 1.32 0.75
C HIS A 123 -1.01 1.14 0.49
N VAL A 124 -1.57 0.06 0.98
CA VAL A 124 -2.99 -0.26 0.87
C VAL A 124 -3.63 -0.15 2.25
N VAL A 125 -4.63 0.69 2.38
CA VAL A 125 -5.40 0.86 3.62
C VAL A 125 -6.81 0.33 3.38
N PHE A 126 -7.26 -0.55 4.24
CA PHE A 126 -8.59 -1.16 4.15
C PHE A 126 -9.61 -0.44 5.03
N MET A 127 -10.87 -0.53 4.65
CA MET A 127 -11.98 -0.08 5.49
C MET A 127 -12.21 -1.05 6.65
N ASP A 128 -12.54 -0.49 7.81
CA ASP A 128 -12.92 -1.28 8.99
C ASP A 128 -14.33 -1.88 8.85
#